data_9e854aa6d543a6f56d866fc789caa766
#
_entry.id   9e854aa6d543a6f56d866fc789caa766
#
_cell.length_a   1.000
_cell.length_b   1.000
_cell.length_c   1.000
_cell.angle_alpha   90.00
_cell.angle_beta   90.00
_cell.angle_gamma   90.00
#
_symmetry.space_group_name_H-M   'P 1'
#
loop_
_entity.id
_entity.type
_entity.pdbx_description
1 polymer ?
#
loop_
_entity_poly.entity_id
_entity_poly.type
_entity_poly.pdbx_seq_one_letter_code
_entity_poly.pdbx_strand_id
1 'polypeptide(L)'
;MMNFDSLKGWLDWQESLHPLAIDLGLVRAARVYQALNPDGNKPLTITVAGTNGKGSCIAYLENIYRAEGYRVGSYSSPHILKYNERIKIDGKPVSDELICQAFARIESVRGDTSLSYFEFGTLTALDIFRRSELDIQLLEVGLGGRLDAVNIVDPDIALISSIGIDHVDWLGATRSSIAQEKAGIFRANTPAIIGDCEPPLSLLQCAVDKSAHLFCINKDFHYQKQTTTWDWFSGNTHISDLPEPGLKGEHQYRNASSAILAVELLAKKLPVSHDSIRLGVKNSQLLGRFQLINDKIPVLLDVGHNP
;
A
#
# COMPACT_ATOMS: atom_id res chain seq x y z
N MET A 1 8.77 -31.54 2.51
CA MET A 1 8.83 -30.16 1.96
C MET A 1 8.13 -30.22 0.62
N MET A 2 7.03 -29.49 0.46
CA MET A 2 6.32 -29.39 -0.82
C MET A 2 7.16 -28.55 -1.79
N ASN A 3 7.23 -28.96 -3.04
CA ASN A 3 7.84 -28.21 -4.11
C ASN A 3 7.02 -28.40 -5.38
N PHE A 4 6.72 -27.31 -6.06
CA PHE A 4 5.91 -27.32 -7.29
C PHE A 4 6.71 -26.68 -8.42
N ASP A 5 6.59 -27.22 -9.62
CA ASP A 5 7.35 -26.78 -10.80
C ASP A 5 6.77 -25.52 -11.44
N SER A 6 5.62 -25.02 -10.97
CA SER A 6 4.95 -23.87 -11.55
C SER A 6 4.28 -22.98 -10.49
N LEU A 7 4.16 -21.68 -10.80
CA LEU A 7 3.43 -20.71 -9.96
C LEU A 7 1.98 -21.19 -9.74
N LYS A 8 1.31 -21.70 -10.79
CA LYS A 8 -0.06 -22.21 -10.65
C LYS A 8 -0.15 -23.34 -9.63
N GLY A 9 0.77 -24.31 -9.65
CA GLY A 9 0.78 -25.40 -8.67
C GLY A 9 0.93 -24.92 -7.23
N TRP A 10 1.78 -23.92 -7.01
CA TRP A 10 1.92 -23.28 -5.70
C TRP A 10 0.64 -22.57 -5.24
N LEU A 11 -0.01 -21.84 -6.13
CA LEU A 11 -1.23 -21.07 -5.79
C LEU A 11 -2.41 -22.00 -5.51
N ASP A 12 -2.63 -23.02 -6.34
CA ASP A 12 -3.68 -24.04 -6.16
C ASP A 12 -3.51 -24.76 -4.80
N TRP A 13 -2.27 -25.07 -4.41
CA TRP A 13 -1.98 -25.68 -3.12
C TRP A 13 -2.24 -24.71 -1.95
N GLN A 14 -1.82 -23.45 -2.05
CA GLN A 14 -2.02 -22.44 -1.00
C GLN A 14 -3.50 -22.22 -0.66
N GLU A 15 -4.41 -22.31 -1.63
CA GLU A 15 -5.85 -22.21 -1.40
C GLU A 15 -6.39 -23.30 -0.46
N SER A 16 -5.71 -24.44 -0.42
CA SER A 16 -6.06 -25.57 0.47
C SER A 16 -5.27 -25.63 1.78
N LEU A 17 -4.25 -24.77 1.94
CA LEU A 17 -3.33 -24.83 3.08
C LEU A 17 -3.96 -24.40 4.40
N HIS A 18 -4.90 -23.44 4.35
CA HIS A 18 -5.58 -22.92 5.52
C HIS A 18 -7.10 -23.10 5.39
N PRO A 19 -7.79 -23.54 6.49
CA PRO A 19 -9.22 -23.86 6.40
C PRO A 19 -10.12 -22.64 6.14
N LEU A 20 -9.64 -21.43 6.46
CA LEU A 20 -10.39 -20.19 6.29
C LEU A 20 -9.75 -19.34 5.18
N ALA A 21 -10.53 -18.87 4.23
CA ALA A 21 -10.06 -17.97 3.18
C ALA A 21 -9.54 -16.62 3.76
N ILE A 22 -10.18 -16.14 4.81
CA ILE A 22 -9.78 -14.97 5.60
C ILE A 22 -9.68 -15.39 7.06
N ASP A 23 -8.50 -15.26 7.64
CA ASP A 23 -8.24 -15.46 9.07
C ASP A 23 -7.30 -14.37 9.55
N LEU A 24 -7.89 -13.32 10.14
CA LEU A 24 -7.16 -12.13 10.58
C LEU A 24 -6.35 -12.42 11.85
N GLY A 25 -5.07 -12.13 11.80
CA GLY A 25 -4.16 -12.29 12.95
C GLY A 25 -2.70 -12.12 12.54
N LEU A 26 -1.87 -11.69 13.47
CA LEU A 26 -0.45 -11.41 13.19
C LEU A 26 0.48 -12.54 13.57
N VAL A 27 0.08 -13.40 14.52
CA VAL A 27 0.99 -14.36 15.18
C VAL A 27 1.63 -15.35 14.20
N ARG A 28 0.83 -15.92 13.30
CA ARG A 28 1.31 -16.90 12.31
C ARG A 28 2.31 -16.27 11.34
N ALA A 29 1.89 -15.16 10.72
CA ALA A 29 2.72 -14.43 9.75
C ALA A 29 3.99 -13.88 10.42
N ALA A 30 3.90 -13.29 11.61
CA ALA A 30 5.05 -12.73 12.33
C ALA A 30 6.07 -13.81 12.70
N ARG A 31 5.62 -15.00 13.15
CA ARG A 31 6.50 -16.13 13.45
C ARG A 31 7.30 -16.57 12.23
N VAL A 32 6.65 -16.72 11.09
CA VAL A 32 7.31 -17.14 9.84
C VAL A 32 8.21 -16.03 9.31
N TYR A 33 7.76 -14.78 9.39
CA TYR A 33 8.58 -13.62 8.99
C TYR A 33 9.87 -13.52 9.80
N GLN A 34 9.81 -13.73 11.10
CA GLN A 34 11.01 -13.73 11.97
C GLN A 34 12.00 -14.84 11.58
N ALA A 35 11.51 -16.02 11.19
CA ALA A 35 12.38 -17.12 10.72
C ALA A 35 13.00 -16.79 9.35
N LEU A 36 12.29 -16.07 8.47
CA LEU A 36 12.81 -15.62 7.17
C LEU A 36 13.79 -14.44 7.31
N ASN A 37 13.61 -13.61 8.32
CA ASN A 37 14.33 -12.36 8.52
C ASN A 37 14.88 -12.26 9.96
N PRO A 38 15.83 -13.11 10.34
CA PRO A 38 16.37 -13.15 11.71
C PRO A 38 17.08 -11.85 12.12
N ASP A 39 17.66 -11.11 11.16
CA ASP A 39 18.38 -9.86 11.40
C ASP A 39 17.45 -8.66 11.56
N GLY A 40 16.17 -8.80 11.28
CA GLY A 40 15.17 -7.72 11.35
C GLY A 40 15.35 -6.60 10.33
N ASN A 41 16.25 -6.75 9.36
CA ASN A 41 16.52 -5.73 8.35
C ASN A 41 15.35 -5.56 7.38
N LYS A 42 14.99 -4.32 7.09
CA LYS A 42 13.96 -3.97 6.12
C LYS A 42 14.29 -2.65 5.40
N PRO A 43 13.81 -2.45 4.16
CA PRO A 43 13.83 -1.13 3.51
C PRO A 43 12.99 -0.12 4.29
N LEU A 44 13.16 1.18 4.00
CA LEU A 44 12.19 2.18 4.47
C LEU A 44 10.79 1.77 4.03
N THR A 45 9.82 1.92 4.90
CA THR A 45 8.49 1.32 4.70
C THR A 45 7.38 2.36 4.80
N ILE A 46 6.56 2.47 3.74
CA ILE A 46 5.28 3.18 3.81
C ILE A 46 4.16 2.15 3.77
N THR A 47 3.33 2.12 4.81
CA THR A 47 2.14 1.27 4.84
C THR A 47 0.89 2.10 4.54
N VAL A 48 0.10 1.65 3.56
CA VAL A 48 -1.10 2.34 3.10
C VAL A 48 -2.34 1.51 3.40
N ALA A 49 -3.21 2.05 4.26
CA ALA A 49 -4.55 1.53 4.52
C ALA A 49 -5.63 2.49 4.01
N GLY A 50 -6.87 2.05 4.02
CA GLY A 50 -8.01 2.86 3.60
C GLY A 50 -9.14 2.00 3.04
N THR A 51 -10.31 2.58 2.85
CA THR A 51 -11.38 1.91 2.12
C THR A 51 -11.11 2.02 0.63
N ASN A 52 -11.04 3.22 0.09
CA ASN A 52 -10.73 3.49 -1.32
C ASN A 52 -9.41 4.28 -1.43
N GLY A 53 -8.74 4.20 -2.58
CA GLY A 53 -7.55 5.01 -2.88
C GLY A 53 -6.22 4.42 -2.44
N LYS A 54 -6.16 3.27 -1.75
CA LYS A 54 -4.91 2.61 -1.33
C LYS A 54 -3.95 2.39 -2.50
N GLY A 55 -4.37 1.63 -3.50
CA GLY A 55 -3.55 1.34 -4.68
C GLY A 55 -3.19 2.58 -5.47
N SER A 56 -4.05 3.64 -5.50
CA SER A 56 -3.71 4.92 -6.11
C SER A 56 -2.57 5.62 -5.37
N CYS A 57 -2.60 5.65 -4.03
CA CYS A 57 -1.51 6.21 -3.23
C CYS A 57 -0.19 5.43 -3.46
N ILE A 58 -0.25 4.09 -3.49
CA ILE A 58 0.90 3.24 -3.83
C ILE A 58 1.45 3.60 -5.22
N ALA A 59 0.58 3.75 -6.23
CA ALA A 59 1.00 4.09 -7.59
C ALA A 59 1.69 5.47 -7.67
N TYR A 60 1.17 6.48 -6.96
CA TYR A 60 1.84 7.79 -6.89
C TYR A 60 3.20 7.70 -6.20
N LEU A 61 3.27 7.07 -5.04
CA LEU A 61 4.52 6.89 -4.31
C LEU A 61 5.56 6.14 -5.16
N GLU A 62 5.17 5.01 -5.77
CA GLU A 62 6.05 4.22 -6.64
C GLU A 62 6.62 5.06 -7.78
N ASN A 63 5.76 5.81 -8.51
CA ASN A 63 6.20 6.60 -9.64
C ASN A 63 7.05 7.82 -9.23
N ILE A 64 6.77 8.44 -8.09
CA ILE A 64 7.55 9.58 -7.59
C ILE A 64 8.96 9.11 -7.20
N TYR A 65 9.10 8.07 -6.38
CA TYR A 65 10.42 7.57 -5.96
C TYR A 65 11.23 7.01 -7.13
N ARG A 66 10.58 6.32 -8.08
CA ARG A 66 11.23 5.85 -9.31
C ARG A 66 11.69 6.98 -10.21
N ALA A 67 10.93 8.07 -10.32
CA ALA A 67 11.34 9.25 -11.07
C ALA A 67 12.60 9.90 -10.52
N GLU A 68 12.83 9.81 -9.20
CA GLU A 68 14.08 10.27 -8.56
C GLU A 68 15.24 9.28 -8.74
N GLY A 69 14.95 8.03 -9.14
CA GLY A 69 15.97 7.00 -9.37
C GLY A 69 16.13 6.00 -8.23
N TYR A 70 15.25 6.02 -7.23
CA TYR A 70 15.26 5.03 -6.14
C TYR A 70 14.74 3.67 -6.59
N ARG A 71 15.25 2.62 -5.97
CA ARG A 71 14.76 1.25 -6.12
C ARG A 71 13.54 1.02 -5.22
N VAL A 72 12.41 0.75 -5.83
CA VAL A 72 11.11 0.69 -5.16
C VAL A 72 10.50 -0.69 -5.26
N GLY A 73 10.14 -1.28 -4.12
CA GLY A 73 9.26 -2.43 -4.04
C GLY A 73 7.82 -2.01 -3.75
N SER A 74 6.83 -2.53 -4.44
CA SER A 74 5.43 -2.30 -4.12
C SER A 74 4.65 -3.61 -4.02
N TYR A 75 3.89 -3.76 -2.93
CA TYR A 75 2.95 -4.85 -2.69
C TYR A 75 1.54 -4.31 -2.67
N SER A 76 0.68 -4.82 -3.54
CA SER A 76 -0.71 -4.38 -3.68
C SER A 76 -1.66 -5.55 -3.88
N SER A 77 -2.96 -5.35 -3.57
CA SER A 77 -4.00 -6.36 -3.71
C SER A 77 -5.39 -5.75 -3.95
N PRO A 78 -6.30 -6.51 -4.62
CA PRO A 78 -6.06 -7.75 -5.35
C PRO A 78 -5.34 -7.54 -6.69
N HIS A 79 -4.92 -8.61 -7.37
CA HIS A 79 -4.52 -8.57 -8.77
C HIS A 79 -5.78 -8.64 -9.68
N ILE A 80 -5.63 -8.21 -10.93
CA ILE A 80 -6.72 -8.23 -11.92
C ILE A 80 -6.57 -9.43 -12.86
N LEU A 81 -5.40 -9.63 -13.44
CA LEU A 81 -5.16 -10.67 -14.45
C LEU A 81 -4.15 -11.73 -13.97
N LYS A 82 -3.05 -11.31 -13.36
CA LYS A 82 -1.92 -12.19 -12.97
C LYS A 82 -1.50 -11.94 -11.54
N TYR A 83 -1.21 -13.02 -10.83
CA TYR A 83 -0.74 -12.96 -9.44
C TYR A 83 0.46 -12.02 -9.24
N ASN A 84 1.38 -12.01 -10.22
CA ASN A 84 2.59 -11.18 -10.22
C ASN A 84 2.33 -9.68 -10.07
N GLU A 85 1.14 -9.20 -10.46
CA GLU A 85 0.74 -7.80 -10.30
C GLU A 85 0.82 -7.34 -8.85
N ARG A 86 0.69 -8.29 -7.89
CA ARG A 86 0.74 -8.00 -6.45
C ARG A 86 2.11 -7.55 -5.98
N ILE A 87 3.19 -8.00 -6.63
CA ILE A 87 4.57 -7.76 -6.19
C ILE A 87 5.34 -7.16 -7.36
N LYS A 88 5.77 -5.91 -7.20
CA LYS A 88 6.55 -5.22 -8.22
C LYS A 88 7.87 -4.74 -7.65
N ILE A 89 8.89 -4.71 -8.50
CA ILE A 89 10.15 -4.02 -8.27
C ILE A 89 10.34 -3.03 -9.42
N ASP A 90 10.59 -1.78 -9.09
CA ASP A 90 10.74 -0.68 -10.05
C ASP A 90 9.59 -0.61 -11.07
N GLY A 91 8.34 -0.79 -10.58
CA GLY A 91 7.11 -0.73 -11.36
C GLY A 91 6.85 -1.94 -12.26
N LYS A 92 7.70 -2.96 -12.22
CA LYS A 92 7.55 -4.18 -13.02
C LYS A 92 7.14 -5.35 -12.14
N PRO A 93 6.10 -6.11 -12.50
CA PRO A 93 5.79 -7.35 -11.84
C PRO A 93 6.99 -8.29 -11.82
N VAL A 94 7.23 -8.94 -10.67
CA VAL A 94 8.30 -9.93 -10.55
C VAL A 94 7.97 -11.20 -11.33
N SER A 95 8.98 -11.99 -11.67
CA SER A 95 8.79 -13.23 -12.46
C SER A 95 8.18 -14.36 -11.62
N ASP A 96 7.59 -15.34 -12.30
CA ASP A 96 7.07 -16.56 -11.68
C ASP A 96 8.16 -17.29 -10.89
N GLU A 97 9.38 -17.36 -11.43
CA GLU A 97 10.53 -18.02 -10.80
C GLU A 97 10.89 -17.38 -9.47
N LEU A 98 10.90 -16.04 -9.41
CA LEU A 98 11.23 -15.32 -8.18
C LEU A 98 10.16 -15.54 -7.10
N ILE A 99 8.89 -15.58 -7.50
CA ILE A 99 7.77 -15.90 -6.60
C ILE A 99 7.90 -17.35 -6.10
N CYS A 100 8.10 -18.31 -6.99
CA CYS A 100 8.24 -19.72 -6.62
C CYS A 100 9.42 -19.95 -5.67
N GLN A 101 10.56 -19.28 -5.90
CA GLN A 101 11.71 -19.34 -5.02
C GLN A 101 11.38 -18.79 -3.61
N ALA A 102 10.65 -17.69 -3.52
CA ALA A 102 10.19 -17.15 -2.25
C ALA A 102 9.20 -18.09 -1.55
N PHE A 103 8.26 -18.68 -2.29
CA PHE A 103 7.35 -19.69 -1.77
C PHE A 103 8.10 -20.89 -1.18
N ALA A 104 9.13 -21.42 -1.89
CA ALA A 104 9.93 -22.52 -1.39
C ALA A 104 10.68 -22.16 -0.09
N ARG A 105 11.20 -20.92 0.03
CA ARG A 105 11.84 -20.45 1.28
C ARG A 105 10.85 -20.37 2.43
N ILE A 106 9.65 -19.82 2.21
CA ILE A 106 8.59 -19.76 3.22
C ILE A 106 8.22 -21.17 3.67
N GLU A 107 7.97 -22.09 2.71
CA GLU A 107 7.65 -23.50 3.01
C GLU A 107 8.74 -24.17 3.82
N SER A 108 10.01 -23.84 3.58
CA SER A 108 11.13 -24.45 4.33
C SER A 108 11.20 -24.03 5.80
N VAL A 109 10.63 -22.88 6.17
CA VAL A 109 10.76 -22.31 7.53
C VAL A 109 9.45 -22.26 8.31
N ARG A 110 8.27 -22.36 7.64
CA ARG A 110 6.98 -22.25 8.33
C ARG A 110 6.68 -23.43 9.26
N GLY A 111 7.30 -24.60 9.05
CA GLY A 111 7.01 -25.83 9.77
C GLY A 111 5.52 -26.20 9.66
N ASP A 112 4.89 -26.46 10.81
CA ASP A 112 3.45 -26.81 10.89
C ASP A 112 2.53 -25.56 10.92
N THR A 113 3.06 -24.36 10.80
CA THR A 113 2.26 -23.14 10.77
C THR A 113 1.46 -23.08 9.48
N SER A 114 0.12 -23.17 9.56
CA SER A 114 -0.74 -22.91 8.41
C SER A 114 -0.81 -21.41 8.16
N LEU A 115 -0.76 -21.04 6.89
CA LEU A 115 -0.84 -19.65 6.43
C LEU A 115 -2.01 -19.51 5.47
N SER A 116 -2.81 -18.46 5.63
CA SER A 116 -3.81 -18.10 4.63
C SER A 116 -3.12 -17.63 3.34
N TYR A 117 -3.87 -17.67 2.24
CA TYR A 117 -3.38 -17.21 0.92
C TYR A 117 -2.78 -15.79 0.97
N PHE A 118 -3.42 -14.89 1.74
CA PHE A 118 -2.94 -13.52 1.88
C PHE A 118 -1.68 -13.43 2.76
N GLU A 119 -1.62 -14.16 3.86
CA GLU A 119 -0.41 -14.22 4.71
C GLU A 119 0.78 -14.75 3.91
N PHE A 120 0.57 -15.80 3.12
CA PHE A 120 1.61 -16.39 2.27
C PHE A 120 2.12 -15.38 1.23
N GLY A 121 1.20 -14.68 0.55
CA GLY A 121 1.52 -13.62 -0.41
C GLY A 121 2.26 -12.43 0.21
N THR A 122 1.87 -12.01 1.41
CA THR A 122 2.54 -10.92 2.14
C THR A 122 3.98 -11.31 2.50
N LEU A 123 4.18 -12.51 3.06
CA LEU A 123 5.51 -13.02 3.38
C LEU A 123 6.39 -13.14 2.13
N THR A 124 5.79 -13.52 1.00
CA THR A 124 6.49 -13.58 -0.29
C THR A 124 7.00 -12.22 -0.72
N ALA A 125 6.15 -11.19 -0.66
CA ALA A 125 6.55 -9.82 -0.98
C ALA A 125 7.71 -9.36 -0.08
N LEU A 126 7.57 -9.55 1.23
CA LEU A 126 8.59 -9.14 2.20
C LEU A 126 9.93 -9.88 2.02
N ASP A 127 9.91 -11.19 1.72
CA ASP A 127 11.14 -11.96 1.45
C ASP A 127 11.83 -11.51 0.15
N ILE A 128 11.06 -11.26 -0.91
CA ILE A 128 11.59 -10.73 -2.18
C ILE A 128 12.18 -9.34 -1.95
N PHE A 129 11.47 -8.44 -1.27
CA PHE A 129 11.91 -7.06 -1.05
C PHE A 129 13.21 -6.99 -0.24
N ARG A 130 13.30 -7.78 0.83
CA ARG A 130 14.52 -7.85 1.64
C ARG A 130 15.75 -8.26 0.82
N ARG A 131 15.58 -9.13 -0.19
CA ARG A 131 16.66 -9.65 -1.04
C ARG A 131 16.97 -8.78 -2.26
N SER A 132 16.19 -7.72 -2.48
CA SER A 132 16.27 -6.92 -3.72
C SER A 132 17.00 -5.59 -3.54
N GLU A 133 17.63 -5.35 -2.38
CA GLU A 133 18.39 -4.11 -2.09
C GLU A 133 17.58 -2.84 -2.42
N LEU A 134 16.34 -2.78 -1.92
CA LEU A 134 15.45 -1.66 -2.15
C LEU A 134 15.78 -0.48 -1.23
N ASP A 135 15.61 0.74 -1.73
CA ASP A 135 15.63 1.96 -0.93
C ASP A 135 14.35 2.09 -0.10
N ILE A 136 13.22 1.70 -0.69
CA ILE A 136 11.89 1.80 -0.08
C ILE A 136 10.96 0.68 -0.52
N GLN A 137 10.12 0.22 0.42
CA GLN A 137 8.99 -0.67 0.14
C GLN A 137 7.66 0.00 0.48
N LEU A 138 6.69 -0.19 -0.39
CA LEU A 138 5.33 0.36 -0.31
C LEU A 138 4.38 -0.82 -0.10
N LEU A 139 3.68 -0.83 1.03
CA LEU A 139 2.85 -1.96 1.44
C LEU A 139 1.37 -1.55 1.50
N GLU A 140 0.54 -2.13 0.64
CA GLU A 140 -0.91 -1.96 0.68
C GLU A 140 -1.53 -2.97 1.66
N VAL A 141 -2.31 -2.47 2.62
CA VAL A 141 -3.14 -3.29 3.51
C VAL A 141 -4.26 -3.95 2.70
N GLY A 142 -4.41 -5.26 2.85
CA GLY A 142 -5.47 -6.02 2.18
C GLY A 142 -6.84 -5.76 2.82
N LEU A 143 -6.96 -5.96 4.13
CA LEU A 143 -8.22 -5.83 4.87
C LEU A 143 -8.00 -5.21 6.26
N GLY A 144 -8.76 -4.16 6.56
CA GLY A 144 -8.68 -3.49 7.87
C GLY A 144 -7.35 -2.76 8.05
N GLY A 145 -6.46 -3.32 8.85
CA GLY A 145 -5.13 -2.81 9.15
C GLY A 145 -4.53 -3.48 10.39
N ARG A 146 -5.23 -3.45 11.52
CA ARG A 146 -4.74 -3.90 12.82
C ARG A 146 -4.26 -5.35 12.81
N LEU A 147 -5.00 -6.24 12.19
CA LEU A 147 -4.74 -7.67 12.12
C LEU A 147 -4.36 -8.16 10.70
N ASP A 148 -4.12 -7.24 9.79
CA ASP A 148 -3.67 -7.56 8.44
C ASP A 148 -2.21 -8.05 8.46
N ALA A 149 -1.89 -9.06 7.65
CA ALA A 149 -0.56 -9.64 7.59
C ALA A 149 0.54 -8.61 7.25
N VAL A 150 0.23 -7.56 6.50
CA VAL A 150 1.17 -6.46 6.20
C VAL A 150 1.62 -5.74 7.47
N ASN A 151 0.79 -5.71 8.51
CA ASN A 151 1.06 -5.00 9.76
C ASN A 151 2.09 -5.67 10.70
N ILE A 152 2.68 -6.79 10.28
CA ILE A 152 3.82 -7.41 10.97
C ILE A 152 5.12 -6.61 10.81
N VAL A 153 5.15 -5.67 9.87
CA VAL A 153 6.28 -4.75 9.62
C VAL A 153 5.90 -3.36 10.09
N ASP A 154 6.71 -2.78 10.96
CA ASP A 154 6.50 -1.41 11.41
C ASP A 154 6.81 -0.41 10.30
N PRO A 155 5.89 0.52 9.97
CA PRO A 155 6.11 1.52 8.94
C PRO A 155 7.00 2.68 9.43
N ASP A 156 7.73 3.31 8.51
CA ASP A 156 8.33 4.64 8.71
C ASP A 156 7.29 5.75 8.48
N ILE A 157 6.26 5.48 7.66
CA ILE A 157 5.06 6.31 7.49
C ILE A 157 3.83 5.41 7.39
N ALA A 158 2.78 5.74 8.13
CA ALA A 158 1.45 5.15 7.98
C ALA A 158 0.52 6.13 7.25
N LEU A 159 -0.15 5.68 6.19
CA LEU A 159 -1.07 6.50 5.40
C LEU A 159 -2.45 5.85 5.35
N ILE A 160 -3.49 6.60 5.75
CA ILE A 160 -4.89 6.22 5.57
C ILE A 160 -5.52 7.10 4.50
N SER A 161 -5.87 6.51 3.36
CA SER A 161 -6.37 7.24 2.18
C SER A 161 -7.81 7.75 2.36
N SER A 162 -8.71 6.89 2.82
CA SER A 162 -10.12 7.25 3.09
C SER A 162 -10.78 6.24 4.03
N ILE A 163 -11.87 6.66 4.70
CA ILE A 163 -12.72 5.79 5.52
C ILE A 163 -14.14 5.78 4.93
N GLY A 164 -14.58 4.65 4.47
CA GLY A 164 -15.94 4.38 3.99
C GLY A 164 -16.48 3.09 4.60
N ILE A 165 -17.77 2.82 4.41
CA ILE A 165 -18.40 1.56 4.83
C ILE A 165 -18.05 0.49 3.79
N ASP A 166 -17.33 -0.54 4.22
CA ASP A 166 -16.96 -1.69 3.41
C ASP A 166 -16.55 -2.85 4.32
N HIS A 167 -16.64 -4.10 3.83
CA HIS A 167 -16.27 -5.30 4.57
C HIS A 167 -16.88 -5.38 5.98
N VAL A 168 -18.17 -5.06 6.10
CA VAL A 168 -18.87 -4.89 7.38
C VAL A 168 -18.81 -6.14 8.29
N ASP A 169 -18.78 -7.33 7.70
CA ASP A 169 -18.70 -8.60 8.42
C ASP A 169 -17.37 -8.76 9.20
N TRP A 170 -16.33 -8.03 8.80
CA TRP A 170 -15.00 -8.10 9.39
C TRP A 170 -14.60 -6.85 10.18
N LEU A 171 -15.02 -5.67 9.72
CA LEU A 171 -14.56 -4.39 10.24
C LEU A 171 -15.62 -3.65 11.05
N GLY A 172 -16.86 -4.19 11.07
CA GLY A 172 -18.00 -3.55 11.70
C GLY A 172 -18.76 -2.60 10.78
N ALA A 173 -19.98 -2.24 11.19
CA ALA A 173 -20.96 -1.56 10.35
C ALA A 173 -20.86 -0.02 10.36
N THR A 174 -19.85 0.56 11.00
CA THR A 174 -19.73 2.01 11.14
C THR A 174 -18.37 2.52 10.64
N ARG A 175 -18.33 3.76 10.15
CA ARG A 175 -17.06 4.42 9.84
C ARG A 175 -16.12 4.47 11.03
N SER A 176 -16.65 4.54 12.25
CA SER A 176 -15.87 4.57 13.49
C SER A 176 -15.16 3.24 13.75
N SER A 177 -15.85 2.10 13.63
CA SER A 177 -15.24 0.77 13.81
C SER A 177 -14.19 0.49 12.74
N ILE A 178 -14.51 0.80 11.48
CA ILE A 178 -13.59 0.65 10.34
C ILE A 178 -12.33 1.50 10.52
N ALA A 179 -12.49 2.72 11.03
CA ALA A 179 -11.38 3.62 11.31
C ALA A 179 -10.44 3.07 12.39
N GLN A 180 -10.97 2.47 13.46
CA GLN A 180 -10.18 1.84 14.52
C GLN A 180 -9.35 0.66 13.98
N GLU A 181 -9.93 -0.18 13.14
CA GLU A 181 -9.20 -1.28 12.49
C GLU A 181 -8.06 -0.76 11.59
N LYS A 182 -8.34 0.28 10.78
CA LYS A 182 -7.33 0.86 9.90
C LYS A 182 -6.23 1.61 10.66
N ALA A 183 -6.57 2.29 11.77
CA ALA A 183 -5.61 2.93 12.68
C ALA A 183 -4.63 1.92 13.34
N GLY A 184 -4.89 0.62 13.19
CA GLY A 184 -3.98 -0.44 13.62
C GLY A 184 -2.57 -0.35 13.06
N ILE A 185 -2.37 0.32 11.92
CA ILE A 185 -1.06 0.53 11.30
C ILE A 185 -0.24 1.67 11.94
N PHE A 186 -0.83 2.50 12.81
CA PHE A 186 -0.12 3.60 13.46
C PHE A 186 0.89 3.09 14.50
N ARG A 187 2.00 3.80 14.64
CA ARG A 187 3.06 3.53 15.61
C ARG A 187 3.45 4.81 16.35
N ALA A 188 3.96 4.64 17.55
CA ALA A 188 4.45 5.76 18.35
C ALA A 188 5.59 6.51 17.63
N ASN A 189 5.56 7.83 17.70
CA ASN A 189 6.56 8.73 17.09
C ASN A 189 6.72 8.56 15.56
N THR A 190 5.74 7.93 14.89
CA THR A 190 5.76 7.72 13.45
C THR A 190 4.71 8.63 12.79
N PRO A 191 5.01 9.26 11.65
CA PRO A 191 4.05 10.05 10.91
C PRO A 191 2.83 9.21 10.49
N ALA A 192 1.64 9.72 10.79
CA ALA A 192 0.35 9.15 10.43
C ALA A 192 -0.42 10.15 9.55
N ILE A 193 -0.51 9.86 8.25
CA ILE A 193 -1.16 10.71 7.26
C ILE A 193 -2.61 10.28 7.11
N ILE A 194 -3.54 11.22 7.20
CA ILE A 194 -4.97 11.01 6.97
C ILE A 194 -5.41 11.82 5.75
N GLY A 195 -5.69 11.11 4.66
CA GLY A 195 -6.22 11.66 3.40
C GLY A 195 -7.74 11.78 3.38
N ASP A 196 -8.44 11.34 4.43
CA ASP A 196 -9.90 11.52 4.56
C ASP A 196 -10.22 12.96 4.96
N CYS A 197 -11.09 13.64 4.19
CA CYS A 197 -11.47 15.04 4.46
C CYS A 197 -12.36 15.18 5.70
N GLU A 198 -13.04 14.12 6.11
CA GLU A 198 -13.94 14.07 7.27
C GLU A 198 -13.61 12.84 8.12
N PRO A 199 -12.41 12.77 8.70
CA PRO A 199 -11.99 11.58 9.44
C PRO A 199 -12.87 11.38 10.68
N PRO A 200 -13.33 10.14 10.97
CA PRO A 200 -14.02 9.84 12.21
C PRO A 200 -13.17 10.22 13.44
N LEU A 201 -13.79 10.74 14.48
CA LEU A 201 -13.10 11.09 15.75
C LEU A 201 -12.33 9.90 16.32
N SER A 202 -12.84 8.67 16.16
CA SER A 202 -12.16 7.45 16.59
C SER A 202 -10.80 7.26 15.91
N LEU A 203 -10.63 7.68 14.64
CA LEU A 203 -9.34 7.63 13.94
C LEU A 203 -8.33 8.59 14.57
N LEU A 204 -8.77 9.81 14.86
CA LEU A 204 -7.93 10.83 15.49
C LEU A 204 -7.54 10.40 16.91
N GLN A 205 -8.50 9.86 17.69
CA GLN A 205 -8.23 9.35 19.03
C GLN A 205 -7.20 8.20 19.00
N CYS A 206 -7.33 7.25 18.08
CA CYS A 206 -6.34 6.17 17.93
C CYS A 206 -4.92 6.69 17.65
N ALA A 207 -4.78 7.80 16.90
CA ALA A 207 -3.48 8.39 16.64
C ALA A 207 -2.89 9.01 17.93
N VAL A 208 -3.72 9.67 18.73
CA VAL A 208 -3.33 10.21 20.06
C VAL A 208 -2.93 9.08 21.01
N ASP A 209 -3.77 8.05 21.15
CA ASP A 209 -3.55 6.92 22.05
C ASP A 209 -2.24 6.17 21.73
N LYS A 210 -1.88 6.12 20.44
CA LYS A 210 -0.64 5.52 19.97
C LYS A 210 0.55 6.48 19.93
N SER A 211 0.35 7.75 20.30
CA SER A 211 1.37 8.80 20.21
C SER A 211 1.97 8.94 18.81
N ALA A 212 1.16 8.76 17.76
CA ALA A 212 1.57 8.96 16.39
C ALA A 212 1.59 10.47 16.04
N HIS A 213 2.50 10.85 15.13
CA HIS A 213 2.55 12.24 14.63
C HIS A 213 1.52 12.42 13.52
N LEU A 214 0.39 13.02 13.83
CA LEU A 214 -0.77 13.12 12.96
C LEU A 214 -0.65 14.27 11.96
N PHE A 215 -0.98 13.97 10.68
CA PHE A 215 -1.11 14.95 9.60
C PHE A 215 -2.43 14.73 8.86
N CYS A 216 -3.33 15.69 8.90
CA CYS A 216 -4.65 15.62 8.29
C CYS A 216 -4.74 16.53 7.06
N ILE A 217 -5.33 16.01 5.98
CA ILE A 217 -5.66 16.84 4.81
C ILE A 217 -6.61 17.98 5.20
N ASN A 218 -6.52 19.12 4.53
CA ASN A 218 -7.23 20.37 4.78
C ASN A 218 -6.89 21.06 6.13
N LYS A 219 -5.96 20.50 6.91
CA LYS A 219 -5.48 21.09 8.15
C LYS A 219 -3.96 21.29 8.12
N ASP A 220 -3.21 20.19 7.94
CA ASP A 220 -1.75 20.17 7.99
C ASP A 220 -1.14 20.22 6.58
N PHE A 221 -1.89 19.79 5.57
CA PHE A 221 -1.58 19.89 4.15
C PHE A 221 -2.86 20.03 3.33
N HIS A 222 -2.76 20.63 2.15
CA HIS A 222 -3.91 20.79 1.25
C HIS A 222 -3.44 20.98 -0.19
N TYR A 223 -4.38 20.98 -1.11
CA TYR A 223 -4.15 21.31 -2.51
C TYR A 223 -5.15 22.35 -2.99
N GLN A 224 -4.74 23.10 -4.01
CA GLN A 224 -5.58 24.07 -4.69
C GLN A 224 -5.54 23.83 -6.19
N LYS A 225 -6.68 23.55 -6.79
CA LYS A 225 -6.81 23.35 -8.23
C LYS A 225 -6.82 24.69 -8.95
N GLN A 226 -6.17 24.71 -10.10
CA GLN A 226 -6.21 25.79 -11.09
C GLN A 226 -6.88 25.26 -12.37
N THR A 227 -6.83 26.01 -13.47
CA THR A 227 -7.49 25.60 -14.73
C THR A 227 -6.90 24.33 -15.34
N THR A 228 -5.56 24.20 -15.36
CA THR A 228 -4.83 23.10 -16.00
C THR A 228 -3.77 22.48 -15.10
N THR A 229 -3.53 23.07 -13.94
CA THR A 229 -2.54 22.65 -12.95
C THR A 229 -3.17 22.65 -11.56
N TRP A 230 -2.38 22.33 -10.57
CA TRP A 230 -2.74 22.48 -9.16
C TRP A 230 -1.50 22.70 -8.29
N ASP A 231 -1.71 23.30 -7.15
CA ASP A 231 -0.68 23.59 -6.18
C ASP A 231 -0.86 22.73 -4.95
N TRP A 232 0.24 22.38 -4.30
CA TRP A 232 0.26 21.61 -3.05
C TRP A 232 0.99 22.39 -1.96
N PHE A 233 0.46 22.30 -0.72
CA PHE A 233 0.95 23.04 0.43
C PHE A 233 1.04 22.17 1.67
N SER A 234 2.14 22.30 2.45
CA SER A 234 2.25 21.78 3.83
C SER A 234 3.28 22.59 4.60
N GLY A 235 2.89 23.18 5.74
CA GLY A 235 3.75 24.06 6.50
C GLY A 235 4.30 25.20 5.65
N ASN A 236 5.62 25.28 5.50
CA ASN A 236 6.30 26.27 4.65
C ASN A 236 6.62 25.75 3.24
N THR A 237 6.29 24.50 2.93
CA THR A 237 6.53 23.92 1.60
C THR A 237 5.37 24.21 0.67
N HIS A 238 5.68 24.75 -0.51
CA HIS A 238 4.75 25.00 -1.60
C HIS A 238 5.32 24.41 -2.89
N ILE A 239 4.56 23.51 -3.53
CA ILE A 239 4.90 22.96 -4.84
C ILE A 239 3.85 23.48 -5.81
N SER A 240 4.25 24.45 -6.66
CA SER A 240 3.37 25.06 -7.65
C SER A 240 3.34 24.28 -8.95
N ASP A 241 2.29 24.52 -9.74
CA ASP A 241 2.16 24.07 -11.12
C ASP A 241 2.33 22.54 -11.30
N LEU A 242 1.79 21.78 -10.35
CA LEU A 242 1.69 20.33 -10.50
C LEU A 242 0.77 20.00 -11.68
N PRO A 243 1.14 19.06 -12.56
CA PRO A 243 0.27 18.60 -13.63
C PRO A 243 -0.94 17.86 -13.09
N GLU A 244 -2.02 17.77 -13.88
CA GLU A 244 -3.13 16.90 -13.54
C GLU A 244 -2.64 15.49 -13.18
N PRO A 245 -3.21 14.85 -12.13
CA PRO A 245 -2.90 13.46 -11.79
C PRO A 245 -3.12 12.52 -12.99
N GLY A 246 -2.17 11.61 -13.22
CA GLY A 246 -2.27 10.65 -14.32
C GLY A 246 -3.45 9.69 -14.16
N LEU A 247 -3.82 9.36 -12.91
CA LEU A 247 -5.06 8.66 -12.57
C LEU A 247 -6.23 9.65 -12.62
N LYS A 248 -7.36 9.22 -13.17
CA LYS A 248 -8.52 10.08 -13.40
C LYS A 248 -9.50 10.08 -12.23
N GLY A 249 -10.15 11.20 -12.01
CA GLY A 249 -11.17 11.42 -10.97
C GLY A 249 -10.75 12.45 -9.93
N GLU A 250 -11.72 13.18 -9.39
CA GLU A 250 -11.50 14.28 -8.44
C GLU A 250 -10.74 13.83 -7.17
N HIS A 251 -11.06 12.64 -6.68
CA HIS A 251 -10.41 12.04 -5.51
C HIS A 251 -8.90 11.78 -5.69
N GLN A 252 -8.41 11.80 -6.94
CA GLN A 252 -6.99 11.55 -7.21
C GLN A 252 -6.09 12.70 -6.79
N TYR A 253 -6.57 13.94 -6.78
CA TYR A 253 -5.84 15.07 -6.22
C TYR A 253 -5.56 14.86 -4.73
N ARG A 254 -6.54 14.33 -3.99
CA ARG A 254 -6.41 13.99 -2.57
C ARG A 254 -5.42 12.85 -2.36
N ASN A 255 -5.50 11.78 -3.16
CA ASN A 255 -4.58 10.65 -3.10
C ASN A 255 -3.15 11.08 -3.42
N ALA A 256 -2.95 11.87 -4.48
CA ALA A 256 -1.65 12.44 -4.85
C ALA A 256 -1.11 13.37 -3.76
N SER A 257 -1.95 14.26 -3.19
CA SER A 257 -1.57 15.13 -2.06
C SER A 257 -1.05 14.35 -0.87
N SER A 258 -1.72 13.24 -0.52
CA SER A 258 -1.30 12.39 0.60
C SER A 258 0.01 11.66 0.30
N ALA A 259 0.22 11.22 -0.93
CA ALA A 259 1.47 10.62 -1.37
C ALA A 259 2.63 11.64 -1.36
N ILE A 260 2.41 12.87 -1.84
CA ILE A 260 3.40 13.96 -1.80
C ILE A 260 3.81 14.24 -0.35
N LEU A 261 2.86 14.32 0.59
CA LEU A 261 3.21 14.51 1.99
C LEU A 261 4.10 13.39 2.54
N ALA A 262 3.82 12.13 2.17
CA ALA A 262 4.65 11.01 2.59
C ALA A 262 6.09 11.13 2.06
N VAL A 263 6.25 11.61 0.82
CA VAL A 263 7.56 11.87 0.22
C VAL A 263 8.28 13.00 0.98
N GLU A 264 7.62 14.12 1.25
CA GLU A 264 8.18 15.26 1.98
C GLU A 264 8.60 14.89 3.41
N LEU A 265 7.81 14.08 4.10
CA LEU A 265 8.13 13.64 5.47
C LEU A 265 9.35 12.69 5.51
N LEU A 266 9.65 11.99 4.43
CA LEU A 266 10.86 11.16 4.28
C LEU A 266 12.04 11.89 3.63
N ALA A 267 11.92 13.16 3.26
CA ALA A 267 12.94 13.91 2.49
C ALA A 267 14.32 13.94 3.16
N LYS A 268 14.40 13.81 4.50
CA LYS A 268 15.70 13.71 5.21
C LYS A 268 16.42 12.38 4.98
N LYS A 269 15.67 11.29 4.71
CA LYS A 269 16.21 9.95 4.47
C LYS A 269 16.31 9.65 2.98
N LEU A 270 15.29 10.04 2.21
CA LEU A 270 15.17 9.86 0.77
C LEU A 270 14.72 11.19 0.14
N PRO A 271 15.65 12.12 -0.16
CA PRO A 271 15.32 13.39 -0.79
C PRO A 271 14.78 13.17 -2.22
N VAL A 272 13.71 13.88 -2.56
CA VAL A 272 13.07 13.83 -3.87
C VAL A 272 12.89 15.24 -4.39
N SER A 273 13.28 15.48 -5.65
CA SER A 273 13.12 16.78 -6.30
C SER A 273 11.66 17.05 -6.64
N HIS A 274 11.26 18.33 -6.68
CA HIS A 274 9.91 18.71 -7.10
C HIS A 274 9.62 18.28 -8.56
N ASP A 275 10.64 18.18 -9.41
CA ASP A 275 10.49 17.71 -10.79
C ASP A 275 10.14 16.22 -10.83
N SER A 276 10.75 15.41 -9.98
CA SER A 276 10.39 13.99 -9.83
C SER A 276 9.00 13.81 -9.26
N ILE A 277 8.57 14.67 -8.33
CA ILE A 277 7.18 14.70 -7.84
C ILE A 277 6.22 15.00 -9.00
N ARG A 278 6.47 16.04 -9.82
CA ARG A 278 5.65 16.38 -10.99
C ARG A 278 5.57 15.22 -11.98
N LEU A 279 6.72 14.62 -12.29
CA LEU A 279 6.82 13.52 -13.23
C LEU A 279 6.07 12.27 -12.73
N GLY A 280 6.24 11.93 -11.45
CA GLY A 280 5.59 10.80 -10.81
C GLY A 280 4.07 10.96 -10.75
N VAL A 281 3.57 12.13 -10.36
CA VAL A 281 2.14 12.44 -10.34
C VAL A 281 1.52 12.33 -11.73
N LYS A 282 2.17 12.89 -12.75
CA LYS A 282 1.69 12.88 -14.15
C LYS A 282 1.63 11.48 -14.74
N ASN A 283 2.67 10.67 -14.50
CA ASN A 283 2.85 9.39 -15.17
C ASN A 283 2.23 8.20 -14.42
N SER A 284 1.60 8.45 -13.27
CA SER A 284 0.97 7.39 -12.50
C SER A 284 -0.18 6.76 -13.27
N GLN A 285 -0.13 5.42 -13.39
CA GLN A 285 -1.15 4.60 -14.02
C GLN A 285 -1.45 3.39 -13.14
N LEU A 286 -2.69 2.95 -13.15
CA LEU A 286 -3.13 1.77 -12.43
C LEU A 286 -4.26 1.08 -13.22
N LEU A 287 -4.11 -0.21 -13.48
CA LEU A 287 -5.12 -0.99 -14.20
C LEU A 287 -6.45 -0.97 -13.44
N GLY A 288 -7.56 -0.89 -14.19
CA GLY A 288 -8.90 -0.93 -13.63
C GLY A 288 -9.24 0.26 -12.72
N ARG A 289 -8.61 1.42 -12.89
CA ARG A 289 -8.99 2.68 -12.24
C ARG A 289 -9.33 3.72 -13.29
N PHE A 290 -10.63 3.83 -13.60
CA PHE A 290 -11.17 4.70 -14.65
C PHE A 290 -10.35 4.60 -15.95
N GLN A 291 -10.00 3.38 -16.31
CA GLN A 291 -9.12 3.09 -17.44
C GLN A 291 -9.92 3.10 -18.73
N LEU A 292 -9.63 4.07 -19.60
CA LEU A 292 -10.23 4.14 -20.92
C LEU A 292 -9.39 3.36 -21.94
N ILE A 293 -9.97 2.33 -22.54
CA ILE A 293 -9.41 1.60 -23.67
C ILE A 293 -10.05 2.16 -24.93
N ASN A 294 -9.26 2.85 -25.75
CA ASN A 294 -9.68 3.41 -27.02
C ASN A 294 -9.59 2.33 -28.11
N ASP A 295 -10.74 1.80 -28.50
CA ASP A 295 -10.91 0.93 -29.67
C ASP A 295 -12.11 1.45 -30.47
N LYS A 296 -12.60 0.69 -31.45
CA LYS A 296 -13.80 1.04 -32.24
C LYS A 296 -15.01 1.42 -31.35
N ILE A 297 -15.14 0.77 -30.23
CA ILE A 297 -16.06 1.13 -29.14
C ILE A 297 -15.18 1.43 -27.92
N PRO A 298 -15.17 2.67 -27.39
CA PRO A 298 -14.43 2.98 -26.16
C PRO A 298 -14.96 2.13 -24.99
N VAL A 299 -14.04 1.50 -24.26
CA VAL A 299 -14.37 0.69 -23.08
C VAL A 299 -13.76 1.35 -21.85
N LEU A 300 -14.58 1.63 -20.84
CA LEU A 300 -14.16 2.11 -19.54
C LEU A 300 -14.10 0.94 -18.56
N LEU A 301 -12.92 0.72 -17.97
CA LEU A 301 -12.71 -0.29 -16.93
C LEU A 301 -12.51 0.38 -15.59
N ASP A 302 -13.31 -0.01 -14.59
CA ASP A 302 -13.14 0.39 -13.20
C ASP A 302 -13.48 -0.77 -12.27
N VAL A 303 -12.73 -0.90 -11.17
CA VAL A 303 -12.97 -1.93 -10.14
C VAL A 303 -13.80 -1.39 -8.97
N GLY A 304 -14.47 -0.25 -9.13
CA GLY A 304 -15.40 0.31 -8.15
C GLY A 304 -16.49 -0.70 -7.79
N HIS A 305 -16.68 -0.94 -6.47
CA HIS A 305 -17.60 -1.95 -5.94
C HIS A 305 -18.30 -1.49 -4.65
N ASN A 306 -18.08 -0.24 -4.26
CA ASN A 306 -18.75 0.40 -3.13
C ASN A 306 -19.15 1.84 -3.50
N PRO A 307 -20.08 2.48 -2.75
CA PRO A 307 -20.56 3.84 -3.02
C PRO A 307 -19.45 4.88 -2.95
#